data_ca5b0eaebf77fb43f3d42d4eb9e79211
#
_entry.id   ca5b0eaebf77fb43f3d42d4eb9e79211
#
_cell.length_a   1.000
_cell.length_b   1.000
_cell.length_c   1.000
_cell.angle_alpha   90.00
_cell.angle_beta   90.00
_cell.angle_gamma   90.00
#
_symmetry.space_group_name_H-M   'P 1'
#
loop_
_entity.id
_entity.type
_entity.pdbx_description
1 polymer ?
#
loop_
_entity_poly.entity_id
_entity_poly.type
_entity_poly.pdbx_seq_one_letter_code
_entity_poly.pdbx_strand_id
1 'polypeptide(L)'
;MNSKGFLTIIICSFFFFGFNSLKNEKYELIEVVGLNNDTTNYQFVQNQQLYTQGWDTLAQPHFWRELMTMEDDSALINIGSTRQIIKKVAVADWDKQTDEQKDAVRDSIKKHYGLPEEEHIYMTSGKKAFYDFERVMPSIGRGIKIFSENNVDPFYAQAILLIESPNKLQKSPVGAYGAFQIMRKVAINLGLKVNKHTDERKDFDKSAWASAKLIRTICIPETNKMLAEKGITYNPKDLWY
;
A
#
# COMPACT_ATOMS: atom_id res chain seq x y z
N MET A 1 16.58 25.65 -19.17
CA MET A 1 15.80 26.22 -18.05
C MET A 1 14.63 25.26 -17.80
N ASN A 2 14.81 24.32 -16.88
CA ASN A 2 13.80 23.31 -16.55
C ASN A 2 13.02 23.78 -15.33
N SER A 3 11.77 24.18 -15.55
CA SER A 3 10.83 24.46 -14.46
C SER A 3 10.33 23.12 -13.90
N LYS A 4 10.79 22.76 -12.71
CA LYS A 4 10.21 21.70 -11.90
C LYS A 4 8.86 22.20 -11.40
N GLY A 5 7.77 21.72 -12.00
CA GLY A 5 6.42 21.96 -11.52
C GLY A 5 6.21 21.28 -10.17
N PHE A 6 6.02 22.07 -9.15
CA PHE A 6 5.54 21.60 -7.84
C PHE A 6 4.07 21.17 -8.00
N LEU A 7 3.77 19.94 -7.69
CA LEU A 7 2.40 19.41 -7.65
C LEU A 7 1.68 20.00 -6.42
N THR A 8 0.95 21.09 -6.61
CA THR A 8 0.09 21.63 -5.57
C THR A 8 -1.27 20.95 -5.67
N ILE A 9 -1.55 20.03 -4.75
CA ILE A 9 -2.87 19.38 -4.64
C ILE A 9 -3.82 20.40 -4.00
N ILE A 10 -4.73 20.96 -4.79
CA ILE A 10 -5.84 21.77 -4.27
C ILE A 10 -7.00 20.82 -3.99
N ILE A 11 -7.26 20.59 -2.70
CA ILE A 11 -8.40 19.80 -2.23
C ILE A 11 -9.63 20.74 -2.25
N CYS A 12 -10.51 20.56 -3.23
CA CYS A 12 -11.84 21.16 -3.21
C CYS A 12 -12.82 20.14 -2.65
N SER A 13 -13.22 20.32 -1.39
CA SER A 13 -14.31 19.56 -0.79
C SER A 13 -15.65 20.06 -1.33
N PHE A 14 -16.28 19.29 -2.21
CA PHE A 14 -17.67 19.48 -2.59
C PHE A 14 -18.56 18.47 -1.86
N PHE A 15 -19.47 18.99 -1.06
CA PHE A 15 -20.56 18.20 -0.47
C PHE A 15 -21.53 17.79 -1.58
N PHE A 16 -21.62 16.52 -1.91
CA PHE A 16 -22.72 15.96 -2.68
C PHE A 16 -23.65 15.16 -1.75
N PHE A 17 -24.85 15.68 -1.56
CA PHE A 17 -25.97 14.93 -1.01
C PHE A 17 -26.49 13.95 -2.06
N GLY A 18 -26.54 12.67 -1.71
CA GLY A 18 -27.37 11.71 -2.43
C GLY A 18 -26.73 10.36 -2.75
N PHE A 19 -26.22 9.65 -1.75
CA PHE A 19 -26.16 8.20 -1.80
C PHE A 19 -26.60 7.64 -0.45
N ASN A 20 -27.53 6.67 -0.47
CA ASN A 20 -27.96 5.97 0.73
C ASN A 20 -26.75 5.46 1.49
N SER A 21 -26.50 6.09 2.59
CA SER A 21 -25.42 5.93 3.52
C SER A 21 -25.42 4.51 4.08
N LEU A 22 -24.49 3.69 3.63
CA LEU A 22 -23.79 2.84 4.58
C LEU A 22 -23.07 3.82 5.50
N LYS A 23 -23.64 4.10 6.68
CA LYS A 23 -23.01 4.88 7.74
C LYS A 23 -21.78 4.15 8.24
N ASN A 24 -20.72 4.22 7.48
CA ASN A 24 -19.39 3.99 7.97
C ASN A 24 -18.78 5.38 8.22
N GLU A 25 -18.98 5.90 9.41
CA GLU A 25 -18.44 7.19 9.86
C GLU A 25 -16.89 7.25 9.83
N LYS A 26 -16.27 6.26 9.22
CA LYS A 26 -14.83 5.98 9.27
C LYS A 26 -14.05 6.56 8.11
N TYR A 27 -14.69 6.81 6.96
CA TYR A 27 -14.00 7.27 5.75
C TYR A 27 -14.74 8.39 5.06
N GLU A 28 -13.95 9.29 4.50
CA GLU A 28 -14.41 10.28 3.53
C GLU A 28 -14.03 9.81 2.13
N LEU A 29 -14.97 9.87 1.21
CA LEU A 29 -14.69 9.70 -0.21
C LEU A 29 -14.20 11.04 -0.75
N ILE A 30 -12.99 11.07 -1.28
CA ILE A 30 -12.37 12.26 -1.84
C ILE A 30 -12.35 12.12 -3.36
N GLU A 31 -12.77 13.17 -4.05
CA GLU A 31 -12.57 13.32 -5.47
C GLU A 31 -11.42 14.30 -5.74
N VAL A 32 -10.46 13.86 -6.54
CA VAL A 32 -9.33 14.69 -6.97
C VAL A 32 -9.42 14.87 -8.48
N VAL A 33 -9.39 16.11 -8.93
CA VAL A 33 -9.33 16.44 -10.36
C VAL A 33 -7.88 16.37 -10.81
N GLY A 34 -7.64 15.67 -11.91
CA GLY A 34 -6.32 15.58 -12.52
C GLY A 34 -5.78 16.95 -12.90
N LEU A 35 -4.47 17.17 -12.70
CA LEU A 35 -3.77 18.38 -13.11
C LEU A 35 -3.21 18.22 -14.53
N ASN A 36 -3.00 19.33 -15.25
CA ASN A 36 -2.42 19.34 -16.59
C ASN A 36 -3.32 18.79 -17.72
N ASN A 37 -4.48 19.41 -17.93
CA ASN A 37 -5.46 19.06 -18.98
C ASN A 37 -6.14 17.70 -18.84
N ASP A 38 -5.93 16.97 -17.74
CA ASP A 38 -6.71 15.80 -17.41
C ASP A 38 -7.92 16.23 -16.57
N THR A 39 -9.12 16.15 -17.19
CA THR A 39 -10.39 16.46 -16.52
C THR A 39 -10.99 15.24 -15.80
N THR A 40 -10.25 14.16 -15.70
CA THR A 40 -10.70 12.93 -15.05
C THR A 40 -10.77 13.14 -13.55
N ASN A 41 -11.90 12.78 -12.94
CA ASN A 41 -12.07 12.74 -11.50
C ASN A 41 -11.59 11.38 -10.98
N TYR A 42 -10.67 11.41 -10.04
CA TYR A 42 -10.17 10.23 -9.34
C TYR A 42 -10.79 10.14 -7.95
N GLN A 43 -11.17 8.93 -7.55
CA GLN A 43 -11.80 8.68 -6.26
C GLN A 43 -10.84 7.97 -5.31
N PHE A 44 -10.76 8.47 -4.09
CA PHE A 44 -9.96 7.90 -3.00
C PHE A 44 -10.80 7.82 -1.72
N VAL A 45 -10.40 6.94 -0.81
CA VAL A 45 -10.90 6.95 0.57
C VAL A 45 -9.83 7.51 1.49
N GLN A 46 -10.27 8.40 2.38
CA GLN A 46 -9.41 9.02 3.38
C GLN A 46 -10.01 8.81 4.77
N ASN A 47 -9.14 8.60 5.76
CA ASN A 47 -9.51 8.69 7.17
C ASN A 47 -8.86 9.93 7.78
N GLN A 48 -9.60 11.02 7.82
CA GLN A 48 -9.10 12.29 8.34
C GLN A 48 -8.66 12.18 9.82
N GLN A 49 -9.32 11.34 10.60
CA GLN A 49 -8.98 11.16 12.01
C GLN A 49 -7.59 10.56 12.19
N LEU A 50 -7.22 9.54 11.38
CA LEU A 50 -5.88 8.96 11.44
C LEU A 50 -4.82 10.00 11.05
N TYR A 51 -5.11 10.80 10.03
CA TYR A 51 -4.19 11.85 9.62
C TYR A 51 -4.00 12.92 10.70
N THR A 52 -5.08 13.40 11.32
CA THR A 52 -4.99 14.38 12.42
C THR A 52 -4.34 13.82 13.67
N GLN A 53 -4.36 12.51 13.87
CA GLN A 53 -3.63 11.82 14.94
C GLN A 53 -2.14 11.62 14.62
N GLY A 54 -1.69 12.02 13.42
CA GLY A 54 -0.28 11.97 13.04
C GLY A 54 0.24 10.55 12.75
N TRP A 55 -0.63 9.60 12.34
CA TRP A 55 -0.20 8.23 12.04
C TRP A 55 0.87 8.19 10.95
N ASP A 56 0.85 9.13 10.03
CA ASP A 56 1.81 9.27 8.93
C ASP A 56 3.21 9.71 9.40
N THR A 57 3.31 10.20 10.64
CA THR A 57 4.60 10.57 11.28
C THR A 57 5.28 9.39 11.96
N LEU A 58 4.57 8.26 12.13
CA LEU A 58 5.18 7.04 12.67
C LEU A 58 6.27 6.52 11.73
N ALA A 59 7.27 5.85 12.30
CA ALA A 59 8.45 5.38 11.57
C ALA A 59 8.09 4.51 10.36
N GLN A 60 7.16 3.57 10.51
CA GLN A 60 6.73 2.66 9.45
C GLN A 60 6.07 3.38 8.26
N PRO A 61 4.98 4.16 8.42
CA PRO A 61 4.38 4.92 7.33
C PRO A 61 5.34 5.92 6.70
N HIS A 62 6.14 6.61 7.50
CA HIS A 62 7.16 7.55 7.01
C HIS A 62 8.19 6.86 6.11
N PHE A 63 8.72 5.71 6.55
CA PHE A 63 9.67 4.92 5.78
C PHE A 63 9.11 4.51 4.42
N TRP A 64 7.88 3.96 4.40
CA TRP A 64 7.28 3.51 3.16
C TRP A 64 6.96 4.66 2.21
N ARG A 65 6.48 5.80 2.72
CA ARG A 65 6.24 7.00 1.90
C ARG A 65 7.50 7.48 1.22
N GLU A 66 8.61 7.59 1.97
CA GLU A 66 9.91 7.97 1.42
C GLU A 66 10.39 6.96 0.36
N LEU A 67 10.30 5.69 0.66
CA LEU A 67 10.75 4.62 -0.23
C LEU A 67 9.99 4.57 -1.55
N MET A 68 8.67 4.70 -1.49
CA MET A 68 7.77 4.64 -2.65
C MET A 68 7.91 5.84 -3.59
N THR A 69 8.39 6.97 -3.09
CA THR A 69 8.57 8.20 -3.86
C THR A 69 10.01 8.45 -4.30
N MET A 70 10.94 7.66 -3.79
CA MET A 70 12.38 7.81 -4.03
C MET A 70 12.82 7.02 -5.25
N GLU A 71 13.68 7.62 -6.08
CA GLU A 71 14.32 6.95 -7.22
C GLU A 71 15.22 5.79 -6.76
N ASP A 72 15.47 4.82 -7.62
CA ASP A 72 16.21 3.59 -7.32
C ASP A 72 17.72 3.79 -7.19
N ASP A 73 18.25 4.95 -7.61
CA ASP A 73 19.65 5.38 -7.41
C ASP A 73 19.96 5.82 -5.97
N SER A 74 18.93 5.99 -5.17
CA SER A 74 18.99 6.39 -3.76
C SER A 74 18.47 5.28 -2.86
N ALA A 75 18.96 5.22 -1.62
CA ALA A 75 18.56 4.22 -0.64
C ALA A 75 18.42 4.81 0.77
N LEU A 76 17.62 4.16 1.59
CA LEU A 76 17.48 4.46 3.02
C LEU A 76 18.25 3.44 3.84
N ILE A 77 19.13 3.92 4.72
CA ILE A 77 19.66 3.10 5.81
C ILE A 77 18.64 3.16 6.94
N ASN A 78 18.14 2.01 7.38
CA ASN A 78 17.06 1.93 8.36
C ASN A 78 17.23 0.76 9.34
N ILE A 79 16.66 0.91 10.53
CA ILE A 79 16.54 -0.16 11.52
C ILE A 79 15.50 -1.16 11.05
N GLY A 80 15.81 -2.44 11.05
CA GLY A 80 14.96 -3.50 10.50
C GLY A 80 13.61 -3.64 11.20
N SER A 81 13.63 -3.69 12.53
CA SER A 81 12.42 -3.93 13.34
C SER A 81 11.45 -2.74 13.36
N THR A 82 11.96 -1.51 13.41
CA THR A 82 11.15 -0.30 13.56
C THR A 82 10.90 0.47 12.27
N ARG A 83 11.70 0.22 11.23
CA ARG A 83 11.77 1.01 9.99
C ARG A 83 12.19 2.47 10.20
N GLN A 84 12.74 2.80 11.38
CA GLN A 84 13.30 4.13 11.60
C GLN A 84 14.41 4.42 10.58
N ILE A 85 14.26 5.52 9.86
CA ILE A 85 15.25 5.99 8.88
C ILE A 85 16.41 6.62 9.64
N ILE A 86 17.61 6.16 9.34
CA ILE A 86 18.85 6.71 9.90
C ILE A 86 19.43 7.78 8.97
N LYS A 87 19.58 7.44 7.69
CA LYS A 87 20.07 8.37 6.67
C LYS A 87 19.70 7.90 5.26
N LYS A 88 19.73 8.85 4.32
CA LYS A 88 19.66 8.58 2.88
C LYS A 88 21.08 8.51 2.32
N VAL A 89 21.32 7.59 1.39
CA VAL A 89 22.59 7.37 0.71
C VAL A 89 22.37 7.17 -0.80
N ALA A 90 23.39 7.48 -1.60
CA ALA A 90 23.39 7.06 -2.99
C ALA A 90 23.74 5.55 -3.07
N VAL A 91 23.01 4.78 -3.87
CA VAL A 91 23.25 3.35 -4.06
C VAL A 91 24.67 3.11 -4.58
N ALA A 92 25.11 3.89 -5.57
CA ALA A 92 26.46 3.79 -6.14
C ALA A 92 27.57 3.99 -5.11
N ASP A 93 27.38 4.85 -4.10
CA ASP A 93 28.39 5.09 -3.07
C ASP A 93 28.39 3.97 -2.01
N TRP A 94 27.24 3.40 -1.73
CA TRP A 94 27.13 2.22 -0.88
C TRP A 94 27.78 0.99 -1.54
N ASP A 95 27.55 0.79 -2.83
CA ASP A 95 28.06 -0.37 -3.56
C ASP A 95 29.58 -0.36 -3.79
N LYS A 96 30.20 0.81 -3.75
CA LYS A 96 31.68 0.95 -3.78
C LYS A 96 32.36 0.49 -2.49
N GLN A 97 31.63 0.36 -1.40
CA GLN A 97 32.17 -0.06 -0.11
C GLN A 97 32.42 -1.58 -0.10
N THR A 98 33.46 -2.01 0.61
CA THR A 98 33.68 -3.43 0.90
C THR A 98 32.66 -3.93 1.93
N ASP A 99 32.50 -5.23 2.06
CA ASP A 99 31.57 -5.80 3.05
C ASP A 99 31.99 -5.42 4.48
N GLU A 100 33.30 -5.38 4.78
CA GLU A 100 33.81 -4.95 6.07
C GLU A 100 33.49 -3.48 6.36
N GLN A 101 33.53 -2.61 5.34
CA GLN A 101 33.14 -1.21 5.50
C GLN A 101 31.64 -1.05 5.77
N LYS A 102 30.81 -1.83 5.05
CA LYS A 102 29.35 -1.85 5.27
C LYS A 102 29.00 -2.37 6.66
N ASP A 103 29.69 -3.40 7.13
CA ASP A 103 29.48 -3.96 8.47
C ASP A 103 29.94 -2.97 9.55
N ALA A 104 31.07 -2.30 9.38
CA ALA A 104 31.49 -1.24 10.30
C ALA A 104 30.47 -0.10 10.41
N VAL A 105 29.82 0.26 9.30
CA VAL A 105 28.70 1.25 9.33
C VAL A 105 27.51 0.71 10.12
N ARG A 106 27.11 -0.54 9.91
CA ARG A 106 25.99 -1.18 10.64
C ARG A 106 26.27 -1.26 12.12
N ASP A 107 27.47 -1.67 12.52
CA ASP A 107 27.88 -1.79 13.91
C ASP A 107 27.96 -0.41 14.60
N SER A 108 28.46 0.60 13.90
CA SER A 108 28.44 1.97 14.38
C SER A 108 27.03 2.48 14.67
N ILE A 109 26.07 2.16 13.78
CA ILE A 109 24.66 2.51 13.97
C ILE A 109 24.08 1.77 15.18
N LYS A 110 24.28 0.45 15.27
CA LYS A 110 23.82 -0.36 16.42
C LYS A 110 24.33 0.23 17.74
N LYS A 111 25.62 0.51 17.82
CA LYS A 111 26.24 1.10 19.00
C LYS A 111 25.67 2.48 19.33
N HIS A 112 25.49 3.35 18.33
CA HIS A 112 24.98 4.70 18.54
C HIS A 112 23.54 4.71 19.08
N TYR A 113 22.69 3.79 18.59
CA TYR A 113 21.28 3.69 18.98
C TYR A 113 21.02 2.70 20.12
N GLY A 114 22.08 2.07 20.68
CA GLY A 114 21.95 1.08 21.75
C GLY A 114 21.12 -0.15 21.35
N LEU A 115 21.23 -0.57 20.10
CA LEU A 115 20.46 -1.68 19.54
C LEU A 115 21.10 -3.03 19.90
N PRO A 116 20.29 -4.11 20.01
CA PRO A 116 20.79 -5.46 20.19
C PRO A 116 21.68 -5.90 19.04
N GLU A 117 22.60 -6.85 19.27
CA GLU A 117 23.52 -7.35 18.24
C GLU A 117 22.77 -8.03 17.08
N GLU A 118 21.67 -8.71 17.38
CA GLU A 118 20.77 -9.37 16.43
C GLU A 118 19.92 -8.42 15.59
N GLU A 119 19.87 -7.13 15.92
CA GLU A 119 19.10 -6.16 15.14
C GLU A 119 19.71 -5.98 13.74
N HIS A 120 18.86 -5.93 12.74
CA HIS A 120 19.28 -5.74 11.36
C HIS A 120 19.24 -4.27 10.93
N ILE A 121 20.36 -3.81 10.38
CA ILE A 121 20.42 -2.52 9.70
C ILE A 121 20.37 -2.77 8.19
N TYR A 122 19.30 -2.33 7.55
CA TYR A 122 19.11 -2.50 6.13
C TYR A 122 19.51 -1.27 5.33
N MET A 123 19.98 -1.50 4.12
CA MET A 123 20.00 -0.53 3.04
C MET A 123 18.88 -0.91 2.07
N THR A 124 17.89 -0.04 1.93
CA THR A 124 16.71 -0.30 1.09
C THR A 124 16.63 0.77 0.00
N SER A 125 16.81 0.36 -1.25
CA SER A 125 16.74 1.27 -2.40
C SER A 125 15.34 1.73 -2.71
N GLY A 126 15.21 2.91 -3.31
CA GLY A 126 13.97 3.52 -3.74
C GLY A 126 13.12 2.61 -4.62
N LYS A 127 11.81 2.81 -4.57
CA LYS A 127 10.82 1.96 -5.24
C LYS A 127 9.87 2.75 -6.14
N LYS A 128 10.18 4.01 -6.45
CA LYS A 128 9.31 4.86 -7.29
C LYS A 128 8.99 4.23 -8.63
N ALA A 129 9.98 3.60 -9.28
CA ALA A 129 9.76 2.90 -10.55
C ALA A 129 8.84 1.68 -10.42
N PHE A 130 8.72 1.11 -9.21
CA PHE A 130 7.81 -0.01 -8.93
C PHE A 130 6.40 0.48 -8.61
N TYR A 131 6.25 1.54 -7.79
CA TYR A 131 4.98 2.12 -7.38
C TYR A 131 4.60 3.28 -8.31
N ASP A 132 3.92 2.96 -9.40
CA ASP A 132 3.42 3.94 -10.37
C ASP A 132 2.02 4.42 -9.96
N PHE A 133 1.99 5.37 -9.02
CA PHE A 133 0.74 5.88 -8.46
C PHE A 133 -0.15 6.55 -9.51
N GLU A 134 0.40 7.27 -10.47
CA GLU A 134 -0.38 7.92 -11.53
C GLU A 134 -1.16 6.90 -12.36
N ARG A 135 -0.55 5.78 -12.68
CA ARG A 135 -1.19 4.68 -13.40
C ARG A 135 -2.26 3.96 -12.60
N VAL A 136 -2.12 3.90 -11.28
CA VAL A 136 -3.05 3.19 -10.40
C VAL A 136 -4.32 3.99 -10.17
N MET A 137 -4.21 5.33 -10.12
CA MET A 137 -5.31 6.23 -9.77
C MET A 137 -6.63 5.94 -10.48
N PRO A 138 -6.69 5.70 -11.81
CA PRO A 138 -7.96 5.39 -12.48
C PRO A 138 -8.64 4.11 -12.01
N SER A 139 -7.87 3.19 -11.43
CA SER A 139 -8.37 1.89 -10.97
C SER A 139 -8.91 1.92 -9.54
N ILE A 140 -8.50 2.91 -8.74
CA ILE A 140 -8.83 2.98 -7.30
C ILE A 140 -10.33 3.14 -7.11
N GLY A 141 -10.97 4.12 -7.75
CA GLY A 141 -12.42 4.35 -7.63
C GLY A 141 -13.26 3.13 -8.02
N ARG A 142 -12.85 2.41 -9.05
CA ARG A 142 -13.51 1.15 -9.46
C ARG A 142 -13.36 0.07 -8.39
N GLY A 143 -12.19 -0.06 -7.78
CA GLY A 143 -11.95 -0.99 -6.68
C GLY A 143 -12.76 -0.63 -5.43
N ILE A 144 -12.79 0.64 -5.04
CA ILE A 144 -13.59 1.18 -3.93
C ILE A 144 -15.06 0.79 -4.10
N LYS A 145 -15.64 1.04 -5.29
CA LYS A 145 -17.03 0.70 -5.60
C LYS A 145 -17.33 -0.78 -5.39
N ILE A 146 -16.51 -1.67 -5.98
CA ILE A 146 -16.72 -3.12 -5.90
C ILE A 146 -16.61 -3.62 -4.47
N PHE A 147 -15.64 -3.13 -3.69
CA PHE A 147 -15.49 -3.54 -2.30
C PHE A 147 -16.67 -3.07 -1.45
N SER A 148 -17.12 -1.82 -1.62
CA SER A 148 -18.31 -1.29 -0.94
C SER A 148 -19.57 -2.10 -1.25
N GLU A 149 -19.81 -2.43 -2.53
CA GLU A 149 -20.94 -3.26 -2.97
C GLU A 149 -20.89 -4.69 -2.39
N ASN A 150 -19.70 -5.16 -2.01
CA ASN A 150 -19.51 -6.47 -1.37
C ASN A 150 -19.43 -6.39 0.16
N ASN A 151 -19.78 -5.26 0.78
CA ASN A 151 -19.72 -5.03 2.23
C ASN A 151 -18.31 -5.25 2.81
N VAL A 152 -17.30 -4.81 2.08
CA VAL A 152 -15.89 -4.78 2.52
C VAL A 152 -15.45 -3.33 2.54
N ASP A 153 -14.70 -2.99 3.57
CA ASP A 153 -14.13 -1.66 3.72
C ASP A 153 -13.36 -1.25 2.46
N PRO A 154 -13.75 -0.17 1.77
CA PRO A 154 -13.15 0.25 0.51
C PRO A 154 -11.68 0.63 0.63
N PHE A 155 -11.20 0.94 1.83
CA PHE A 155 -9.79 1.22 2.07
C PHE A 155 -8.89 0.03 1.70
N TYR A 156 -9.36 -1.21 1.90
CA TYR A 156 -8.61 -2.39 1.46
C TYR A 156 -8.39 -2.42 -0.06
N ALA A 157 -9.39 -2.02 -0.85
CA ALA A 157 -9.22 -1.95 -2.29
C ALA A 157 -8.12 -0.96 -2.67
N GLN A 158 -8.17 0.23 -2.10
CA GLN A 158 -7.18 1.29 -2.33
C GLN A 158 -5.78 0.84 -1.93
N ALA A 159 -5.62 0.27 -0.72
CA ALA A 159 -4.34 -0.19 -0.21
C ALA A 159 -3.73 -1.29 -1.09
N ILE A 160 -4.52 -2.30 -1.47
CA ILE A 160 -4.06 -3.40 -2.33
C ILE A 160 -3.65 -2.87 -3.70
N LEU A 161 -4.46 -2.03 -4.33
CA LEU A 161 -4.17 -1.48 -5.65
C LEU A 161 -2.92 -0.61 -5.65
N LEU A 162 -2.69 0.18 -4.60
CA LEU A 162 -1.47 0.97 -4.45
C LEU A 162 -0.22 0.10 -4.32
N ILE A 163 -0.32 -1.03 -3.61
CA ILE A 163 0.80 -1.95 -3.39
C ILE A 163 1.07 -2.82 -4.62
N GLU A 164 0.01 -3.38 -5.22
CA GLU A 164 0.14 -4.38 -6.30
C GLU A 164 0.29 -3.76 -7.69
N SER A 165 0.10 -2.45 -7.83
CA SER A 165 0.24 -1.71 -9.11
C SER A 165 -0.45 -2.39 -10.28
N PRO A 166 -1.79 -2.44 -10.33
CA PRO A 166 -2.61 -3.30 -11.18
C PRO A 166 -2.36 -3.16 -12.69
N ASN A 167 -1.78 -2.07 -13.12
CA ASN A 167 -1.53 -1.84 -14.54
C ASN A 167 -0.38 -2.67 -15.12
N LYS A 168 0.41 -3.30 -14.29
CA LYS A 168 1.47 -4.19 -14.77
C LYS A 168 0.96 -5.59 -15.09
N LEU A 169 -0.31 -5.95 -14.79
CA LEU A 169 -0.95 -7.26 -15.03
C LEU A 169 0.04 -8.44 -15.11
N GLN A 170 1.10 -8.38 -14.31
CA GLN A 170 2.17 -9.36 -14.34
C GLN A 170 1.79 -10.53 -13.44
N LYS A 171 2.13 -11.71 -13.92
CA LYS A 171 2.10 -12.89 -13.09
C LYS A 171 3.33 -12.86 -12.18
N SER A 172 3.12 -12.92 -10.87
CA SER A 172 4.23 -12.99 -9.93
C SER A 172 5.03 -14.29 -10.10
N PRO A 173 6.29 -14.35 -9.68
CA PRO A 173 7.08 -15.59 -9.70
C PRO A 173 6.40 -16.77 -9.00
N VAL A 174 5.59 -16.50 -7.98
CA VAL A 174 4.84 -17.52 -7.24
C VAL A 174 3.45 -17.80 -7.81
N GLY A 175 3.05 -17.12 -8.89
CA GLY A 175 1.84 -17.41 -9.64
C GLY A 175 0.60 -16.60 -9.25
N ALA A 176 0.74 -15.56 -8.43
CA ALA A 176 -0.32 -14.57 -8.25
C ALA A 176 -0.54 -13.77 -9.54
N TYR A 177 -1.79 -13.34 -9.81
CA TYR A 177 -2.11 -12.67 -11.06
C TYR A 177 -3.29 -11.71 -10.95
N GLY A 178 -3.31 -10.72 -11.86
CA GLY A 178 -4.37 -9.72 -11.98
C GLY A 178 -4.15 -8.52 -11.06
N ALA A 179 -5.07 -7.56 -11.12
CA ALA A 179 -4.99 -6.31 -10.38
C ALA A 179 -4.87 -6.48 -8.85
N PHE A 180 -5.43 -7.56 -8.33
CA PHE A 180 -5.43 -7.90 -6.90
C PHE A 180 -4.50 -9.09 -6.56
N GLN A 181 -3.62 -9.49 -7.48
CA GLN A 181 -2.58 -10.51 -7.27
C GLN A 181 -3.07 -11.79 -6.58
N ILE A 182 -4.20 -12.35 -7.05
CA ILE A 182 -4.80 -13.53 -6.42
C ILE A 182 -4.09 -14.81 -6.91
N MET A 183 -3.74 -15.69 -5.97
CA MET A 183 -3.20 -17.01 -6.27
C MET A 183 -4.22 -17.90 -6.98
N ARG A 184 -3.75 -18.71 -7.93
CA ARG A 184 -4.63 -19.57 -8.75
C ARG A 184 -5.59 -20.43 -7.92
N LYS A 185 -5.08 -21.14 -6.91
CA LYS A 185 -5.89 -22.02 -6.05
C LYS A 185 -6.94 -21.21 -5.27
N VAL A 186 -6.55 -20.06 -4.75
CA VAL A 186 -7.44 -19.15 -4.02
C VAL A 186 -8.56 -18.66 -4.94
N ALA A 187 -8.23 -18.19 -6.14
CA ALA A 187 -9.20 -17.73 -7.13
C ALA A 187 -10.27 -18.80 -7.46
N ILE A 188 -9.83 -20.03 -7.68
CA ILE A 188 -10.74 -21.16 -7.97
C ILE A 188 -11.66 -21.43 -6.77
N ASN A 189 -11.12 -21.47 -5.55
CA ASN A 189 -11.90 -21.68 -4.33
C ASN A 189 -12.93 -20.58 -4.07
N LEU A 190 -12.64 -19.35 -4.52
CA LEU A 190 -13.57 -18.23 -4.45
C LEU A 190 -14.63 -18.24 -5.55
N GLY A 191 -14.47 -19.07 -6.58
CA GLY A 191 -15.45 -19.25 -7.67
C GLY A 191 -15.02 -18.66 -9.01
N LEU A 192 -13.78 -18.19 -9.18
CA LEU A 192 -13.28 -17.75 -10.47
C LEU A 192 -12.88 -18.93 -11.36
N LYS A 193 -13.10 -18.79 -12.67
CA LYS A 193 -12.63 -19.75 -13.67
C LYS A 193 -11.17 -19.50 -13.97
N VAL A 194 -10.29 -20.46 -13.64
CA VAL A 194 -8.85 -20.39 -13.92
C VAL A 194 -8.39 -21.72 -14.50
N ASN A 195 -8.39 -21.81 -15.82
CA ASN A 195 -7.97 -22.99 -16.58
C ASN A 195 -7.05 -22.58 -17.77
N LYS A 196 -6.73 -23.53 -18.67
CA LYS A 196 -5.83 -23.27 -19.81
C LYS A 196 -6.40 -22.29 -20.84
N HIS A 197 -7.71 -22.09 -20.90
CA HIS A 197 -8.38 -21.21 -21.88
C HIS A 197 -8.84 -19.89 -21.26
N THR A 198 -9.16 -19.89 -19.96
CA THR A 198 -9.76 -18.75 -19.26
C THR A 198 -9.05 -18.55 -17.95
N ASP A 199 -8.64 -17.30 -17.70
CA ASP A 199 -8.12 -16.87 -16.40
C ASP A 199 -8.82 -15.57 -15.99
N GLU A 200 -9.89 -15.71 -15.19
CA GLU A 200 -10.73 -14.60 -14.76
C GLU A 200 -10.03 -13.64 -13.77
N ARG A 201 -8.84 -13.99 -13.28
CA ARG A 201 -8.01 -13.07 -12.49
C ARG A 201 -7.52 -11.86 -13.30
N LYS A 202 -7.51 -11.97 -14.64
CA LYS A 202 -7.18 -10.87 -15.57
C LYS A 202 -8.28 -9.81 -15.65
N ASP A 203 -9.52 -10.22 -15.40
CA ASP A 203 -10.67 -9.32 -15.36
C ASP A 203 -10.65 -8.55 -14.06
N PHE A 204 -10.63 -7.21 -14.17
CA PHE A 204 -10.51 -6.35 -13.00
C PHE A 204 -11.66 -6.55 -12.01
N ASP A 205 -12.92 -6.55 -12.49
CA ASP A 205 -14.10 -6.62 -11.63
C ASP A 205 -14.21 -7.98 -10.92
N LYS A 206 -13.93 -9.05 -11.65
CA LYS A 206 -13.91 -10.40 -11.09
C LYS A 206 -12.80 -10.57 -10.06
N SER A 207 -11.62 -10.02 -10.35
CA SER A 207 -10.48 -10.02 -9.43
C SER A 207 -10.78 -9.20 -8.18
N ALA A 208 -11.36 -8.00 -8.32
CA ALA A 208 -11.79 -7.15 -7.21
C ALA A 208 -12.86 -7.83 -6.35
N TRP A 209 -13.89 -8.41 -7.00
CA TRP A 209 -14.94 -9.16 -6.31
C TRP A 209 -14.37 -10.34 -5.52
N ALA A 210 -13.49 -11.13 -6.12
CA ALA A 210 -12.87 -12.26 -5.44
C ALA A 210 -11.98 -11.81 -4.27
N SER A 211 -11.24 -10.72 -4.42
CA SER A 211 -10.44 -10.14 -3.34
C SER A 211 -11.32 -9.66 -2.18
N ALA A 212 -12.40 -8.93 -2.46
CA ALA A 212 -13.37 -8.53 -1.45
C ALA A 212 -13.97 -9.75 -0.73
N LYS A 213 -14.36 -10.78 -1.49
CA LYS A 213 -14.89 -12.04 -0.93
C LYS A 213 -13.85 -12.72 -0.03
N LEU A 214 -12.58 -12.79 -0.44
CA LEU A 214 -11.48 -13.35 0.35
C LEU A 214 -11.37 -12.65 1.71
N ILE A 215 -11.31 -11.32 1.70
CA ILE A 215 -11.17 -10.52 2.91
C ILE A 215 -12.36 -10.75 3.84
N ARG A 216 -13.59 -10.66 3.33
CA ARG A 216 -14.80 -10.80 4.13
C ARG A 216 -14.98 -12.20 4.71
N THR A 217 -14.73 -13.24 3.91
CA THR A 217 -15.10 -14.62 4.30
C THR A 217 -13.96 -15.43 4.91
N ILE A 218 -12.73 -14.97 4.77
CA ILE A 218 -11.54 -15.68 5.27
C ILE A 218 -10.68 -14.76 6.15
N CYS A 219 -10.15 -13.65 5.60
CA CYS A 219 -9.16 -12.87 6.34
C CYS A 219 -9.72 -12.27 7.63
N ILE A 220 -10.86 -11.58 7.58
CA ILE A 220 -11.47 -10.96 8.76
C ILE A 220 -11.89 -12.01 9.80
N PRO A 221 -12.61 -13.10 9.45
CA PRO A 221 -12.95 -14.13 10.41
C PRO A 221 -11.75 -14.80 11.08
N GLU A 222 -10.71 -15.16 10.30
CA GLU A 222 -9.50 -15.77 10.86
C GLU A 222 -8.73 -14.80 11.76
N THR A 223 -8.63 -13.52 11.38
CA THR A 223 -8.02 -12.50 12.23
C THR A 223 -8.77 -12.37 13.56
N ASN A 224 -10.09 -12.26 13.53
CA ASN A 224 -10.92 -12.16 14.74
C ASN A 224 -10.75 -13.38 15.63
N LYS A 225 -10.68 -14.58 15.06
CA LYS A 225 -10.42 -15.81 15.81
C LYS A 225 -9.06 -15.77 16.50
N MET A 226 -8.00 -15.40 15.77
CA MET A 226 -6.64 -15.29 16.32
C MET A 226 -6.55 -14.27 17.45
N LEU A 227 -7.21 -13.13 17.31
CA LEU A 227 -7.26 -12.09 18.35
C LEU A 227 -7.98 -12.60 19.61
N ALA A 228 -9.12 -13.28 19.42
CA ALA A 228 -9.88 -13.87 20.52
C ALA A 228 -9.06 -14.95 21.28
N GLU A 229 -8.38 -15.84 20.56
CA GLU A 229 -7.51 -16.86 21.13
C GLU A 229 -6.35 -16.28 21.94
N LYS A 230 -5.87 -15.09 21.58
CA LYS A 230 -4.81 -14.37 22.29
C LYS A 230 -5.33 -13.44 23.40
N GLY A 231 -6.64 -13.34 23.58
CA GLY A 231 -7.24 -12.40 24.54
C GLY A 231 -7.02 -10.93 24.18
N ILE A 232 -6.74 -10.63 22.90
CA ILE A 232 -6.52 -9.27 22.44
C ILE A 232 -7.87 -8.66 22.09
N THR A 233 -8.26 -7.64 22.85
CA THR A 233 -9.39 -6.78 22.51
C THR A 233 -8.87 -5.62 21.65
N TYR A 234 -9.42 -5.46 20.49
CA TYR A 234 -9.04 -4.37 19.60
C TYR A 234 -10.24 -3.47 19.29
N ASN A 235 -9.98 -2.20 19.12
CA ASN A 235 -10.93 -1.30 18.49
C ASN A 235 -10.82 -1.52 16.96
N PRO A 236 -11.93 -1.66 16.20
CA PRO A 236 -11.86 -1.71 14.75
C PRO A 236 -11.11 -0.56 14.09
N LYS A 237 -10.94 0.57 14.81
CA LYS A 237 -10.11 1.69 14.38
C LYS A 237 -8.60 1.41 14.49
N ASP A 238 -8.20 0.45 15.31
CA ASP A 238 -6.79 0.12 15.55
C ASP A 238 -6.23 -0.92 14.57
N LEU A 239 -7.07 -1.47 13.68
CA LEU A 239 -6.68 -2.46 12.66
C LEU A 239 -5.79 -1.89 11.53
N TRP A 240 -5.44 -0.63 11.61
CA TRP A 240 -4.65 0.07 10.59
C TRP A 240 -3.19 0.27 10.98
N TYR A 241 -2.78 -0.26 12.14
CA TYR A 241 -1.43 -0.17 12.65
C TYR A 241 -0.64 -1.47 12.50
#